data_6eaeea07caddc5cb70264b573e11ee46
#
_entry.id   6eaeea07caddc5cb70264b573e11ee46
#
_cell.length_a   1.000
_cell.length_b   1.000
_cell.length_c   1.000
_cell.angle_alpha   90.00
_cell.angle_beta   90.00
_cell.angle_gamma   90.00
#
_symmetry.space_group_name_H-M   'P 1'
#
loop_
_entity.id
_entity.type
_entity.pdbx_description
1 polymer ?
#
loop_
_entity_poly.entity_id
_entity_poly.type
_entity_poly.pdbx_seq_one_letter_code
_entity_poly.pdbx_strand_id
1 'polypeptide(L)' 'MALPTIIVVGNLTQDPELRFTTTSKPVATLRVAASERKKDAQGNWVDGDKIFLNVNCWNDTAENITKTCVKGDTVVVI' A
#
# COMPACT_ATOMS: atom_id res chain seq x y z
N MET A 1 7.85 -4.04 -25.95
CA MET A 1 7.51 -2.78 -25.25
C MET A 1 7.40 -3.05 -23.75
N ALA A 2 8.09 -2.28 -22.95
CA ALA A 2 8.03 -2.42 -21.51
C ALA A 2 6.81 -1.69 -20.95
N LEU A 3 6.15 -2.31 -19.98
CA LEU A 3 5.08 -1.65 -19.24
C LEU A 3 5.68 -0.65 -18.24
N PRO A 4 5.02 0.46 -18.00
CA PRO A 4 5.50 1.39 -16.98
C PRO A 4 5.48 0.73 -15.59
N THR A 5 6.48 1.05 -14.80
CA THR A 5 6.58 0.61 -13.41
C THR A 5 6.38 1.80 -12.50
N ILE A 6 5.55 1.65 -11.48
CA ILE A 6 5.36 2.66 -10.45
C ILE A 6 5.85 2.11 -9.12
N ILE A 7 6.41 3.00 -8.31
CA ILE A 7 6.84 2.69 -6.95
C ILE A 7 6.12 3.65 -6.03
N VAL A 8 5.43 3.10 -5.05
CA VAL A 8 4.69 3.90 -4.07
C VAL A 8 5.14 3.53 -2.67
N VAL A 9 5.51 4.54 -1.90
CA VAL A 9 5.81 4.39 -0.48
C VAL A 9 4.67 5.04 0.29
N GLY A 10 4.01 4.27 1.12
CA GLY A 10 2.87 4.78 1.86
C GLY A 10 2.58 3.98 3.11
N ASN A 11 1.49 4.30 3.77
CA ASN A 11 1.09 3.66 5.01
C ASN A 11 -0.23 2.93 4.82
N LEU A 12 -0.36 1.78 5.48
CA LEU A 12 -1.61 1.05 5.50
C LEU A 12 -2.66 1.84 6.29
N THR A 13 -3.84 2.03 5.69
CA THR A 13 -4.94 2.74 6.34
C THR A 13 -5.82 1.82 7.17
N GLN A 14 -5.66 0.52 6.99
CA GLN A 14 -6.37 -0.52 7.72
C GLN A 14 -5.52 -1.78 7.74
N ASP A 15 -5.89 -2.73 8.57
CA ASP A 15 -5.23 -4.03 8.58
C ASP A 15 -5.46 -4.73 7.25
N PRO A 16 -4.46 -5.48 6.73
CA PRO A 16 -4.64 -6.26 5.51
C PRO A 16 -5.79 -7.26 5.67
N GLU A 17 -6.60 -7.38 4.64
CA GLU A 17 -7.74 -8.28 4.63
C GLU A 17 -7.43 -9.49 3.76
N LEU A 18 -7.37 -10.67 4.39
CA LEU A 18 -7.12 -11.93 3.69
C LEU A 18 -8.44 -12.60 3.33
N ARG A 19 -8.53 -13.04 2.09
CA ARG A 19 -9.66 -13.83 1.60
C ARG A 19 -9.16 -14.87 0.62
N PHE A 20 -10.02 -15.81 0.27
CA PHE A 20 -9.67 -16.87 -0.65
C PHE A 20 -10.57 -16.81 -1.87
N THR A 21 -9.98 -17.05 -3.04
CA THR A 21 -10.73 -17.11 -4.30
C THR A 21 -11.52 -18.42 -4.38
N THR A 22 -12.35 -18.53 -5.42
CA THR A 22 -13.11 -19.77 -5.68
C THR A 22 -12.22 -20.97 -5.92
N THR A 23 -10.96 -20.77 -6.32
CA THR A 23 -9.96 -21.82 -6.49
C THR A 23 -9.07 -21.98 -5.25
N SER A 24 -9.48 -21.42 -4.12
CA SER A 24 -8.78 -21.50 -2.83
C SER A 24 -7.40 -20.85 -2.81
N LYS A 25 -7.18 -19.86 -3.65
CA LYS A 25 -5.94 -19.10 -3.64
C LYS A 25 -6.07 -17.91 -2.68
N PRO A 26 -5.10 -17.69 -1.78
CA PRO A 26 -5.16 -16.54 -0.89
C PRO A 26 -4.89 -15.24 -1.63
N VAL A 27 -5.66 -14.22 -1.32
CA VAL A 27 -5.46 -12.87 -1.79
C VAL A 27 -5.64 -11.90 -0.62
N ALA A 28 -4.69 -11.00 -0.44
CA ALA A 28 -4.78 -9.94 0.57
C ALA A 28 -5.01 -8.61 -0.11
N THR A 29 -5.96 -7.86 0.39
CA THR A 29 -6.23 -6.50 -0.06
C THR A 29 -5.64 -5.53 0.94
N LEU A 30 -4.81 -4.62 0.42
CA LEU A 30 -4.18 -3.55 1.19
C LEU A 30 -4.73 -2.22 0.72
N ARG A 31 -5.01 -1.35 1.66
CA ARG A 31 -5.33 0.04 1.32
C ARG A 31 -4.18 0.92 1.78
N VAL A 32 -3.49 1.52 0.81
CA VAL A 32 -2.28 2.30 1.05
C VAL A 32 -2.57 3.77 0.80
N ALA A 33 -2.22 4.62 1.75
CA ALA A 33 -2.26 6.07 1.59
C ALA A 33 -0.84 6.58 1.44
N ALA A 34 -0.60 7.33 0.38
CA ALA A 34 0.68 7.99 0.15
C ALA A 34 0.43 9.49 -0.01
N SER A 35 1.29 10.28 0.59
CA SER A 35 1.18 11.74 0.49
C SER A 35 2.48 12.34 0.01
N GLU A 36 2.34 13.39 -0.79
CA GLU A 36 3.45 14.21 -1.21
C GLU A 36 3.92 15.08 -0.05
N ARG A 37 5.24 15.27 0.07
CA ARG A 37 5.82 16.21 1.01
C ARG A 37 6.35 17.40 0.23
N LYS A 38 5.99 18.59 0.64
CA LYS A 38 6.48 19.82 0.00
C LYS A 38 6.69 20.91 1.04
N LYS A 39 7.46 21.94 0.65
CA LYS A 39 7.68 23.11 1.50
C LYS A 39 6.60 24.16 1.24
N ASP A 40 6.12 24.77 2.31
CA ASP A 40 5.24 25.94 2.21
C ASP A 40 6.05 27.23 1.99
N ALA A 41 5.36 28.35 1.97
CA ALA A 41 5.98 29.66 1.74
C ALA A 41 6.97 30.06 2.85
N GLN A 42 6.84 29.51 4.05
CA GLN A 42 7.75 29.77 5.17
C GLN A 42 8.89 28.75 5.26
N GLY A 43 8.97 27.82 4.32
CA GLY A 43 10.00 26.79 4.32
C GLY A 43 9.71 25.59 5.21
N ASN A 44 8.51 25.46 5.76
CA ASN A 44 8.10 24.31 6.56
C ASN A 44 7.67 23.16 5.67
N TRP A 45 7.97 21.93 6.10
CA TRP A 45 7.51 20.73 5.41
C TRP A 45 6.06 20.44 5.76
N VAL A 46 5.24 20.35 4.74
CA VAL A 46 3.80 20.07 4.88
C VAL A 46 3.41 18.93 3.94
N ASP A 47 2.32 18.26 4.25
CA ASP A 47 1.76 17.26 3.35
C ASP A 47 1.09 17.96 2.17
N GLY A 48 1.41 17.48 0.97
CA GLY A 48 0.74 17.93 -0.25
C GLY A 48 -0.42 17.01 -0.61
N ASP A 49 -0.53 16.67 -1.89
CA ASP A 49 -1.58 15.81 -2.38
C ASP A 49 -1.44 14.40 -1.82
N LYS A 50 -2.58 13.75 -1.59
CA LYS A 50 -2.64 12.37 -1.14
C LYS A 50 -3.26 11.50 -2.20
N ILE A 51 -2.76 10.27 -2.30
CA ILE A 51 -3.38 9.24 -3.12
C ILE A 51 -3.69 8.03 -2.25
N PHE A 52 -4.75 7.33 -2.62
CA PHE A 52 -5.15 6.08 -1.97
C PHE A 52 -5.15 4.99 -3.02
N LEU A 53 -4.48 3.89 -2.71
CA LEU A 53 -4.38 2.75 -3.62
C LEU A 53 -4.92 1.51 -2.96
N ASN A 54 -5.68 0.73 -3.70
CA ASN A 54 -6.02 -0.62 -3.32
C ASN A 54 -5.04 -1.55 -4.01
N VAL A 55 -4.35 -2.35 -3.22
CA VAL A 55 -3.32 -3.27 -3.70
C VAL A 55 -3.73 -4.69 -3.35
N ASN A 56 -3.71 -5.57 -4.33
CA ASN A 56 -3.96 -6.99 -4.12
C ASN A 56 -2.65 -7.75 -4.18
N CYS A 57 -2.41 -8.56 -3.15
CA CYS A 57 -1.28 -9.47 -3.08
C CYS A 57 -1.80 -10.90 -3.13
N TRP A 58 -1.00 -11.81 -3.68
CA TRP A 58 -1.44 -13.16 -3.95
C TRP A 58 -0.54 -14.20 -3.29
N ASN A 59 -1.12 -15.36 -2.98
CA ASN A 59 -0.41 -16.56 -2.52
C ASN A 59 0.42 -16.30 -1.25
N ASP A 60 1.68 -16.70 -1.25
CA ASP A 60 2.55 -16.58 -0.07
C ASP A 60 2.73 -15.14 0.38
N THR A 61 2.81 -14.20 -0.56
CA THR A 61 2.89 -12.79 -0.23
C THR A 61 1.65 -12.32 0.54
N ALA A 62 0.46 -12.76 0.10
CA ALA A 62 -0.79 -12.43 0.78
C ALA A 62 -0.82 -12.95 2.21
N GLU A 63 -0.44 -14.19 2.42
CA GLU A 63 -0.40 -14.80 3.74
C GLU A 63 0.62 -14.14 4.65
N ASN A 64 1.82 -13.86 4.14
CA ASN A 64 2.88 -13.25 4.92
C ASN A 64 2.54 -11.82 5.33
N ILE A 65 2.00 -11.03 4.42
CA ILE A 65 1.59 -9.65 4.72
C ILE A 65 0.49 -9.63 5.79
N THR A 66 -0.48 -10.51 5.69
CA THR A 66 -1.57 -10.59 6.67
C THR A 66 -1.06 -10.91 8.07
N LYS A 67 0.00 -11.71 8.17
CA LYS A 67 0.60 -12.08 9.45
C LYS A 67 1.50 -11.00 10.05
N THR A 68 2.14 -10.19 9.22
CA THR A 68 3.25 -9.32 9.65
C THR A 68 2.93 -7.84 9.62
N CYS A 69 1.93 -7.42 8.85
CA CYS A 69 1.61 -6.00 8.68
C CYS A 69 0.29 -5.65 9.33
N VAL A 70 0.22 -4.44 9.88
CA VAL A 70 -0.99 -3.90 10.51
C VAL A 70 -1.20 -2.46 10.06
N LYS A 71 -2.38 -1.93 10.34
CA LYS A 71 -2.71 -0.52 10.09
C LYS A 71 -1.62 0.39 10.62
N GLY A 72 -1.21 1.35 9.82
CA GLY A 72 -0.17 2.33 10.16
C GLY A 72 1.22 1.95 9.68
N ASP A 73 1.46 0.70 9.30
CA ASP A 73 2.77 0.28 8.82
C ASP A 73 3.10 0.96 7.49
N THR A 74 4.38 1.28 7.33
CA THR A 74 4.90 1.83 6.08
C THR A 74 5.26 0.70 5.15
N VAL A 75 4.81 0.79 3.91
CA VAL A 75 5.05 -0.23 2.89
C VAL A 75 5.57 0.40 1.61
N VAL A 76 6.33 -0.38 0.86
CA VAL A 76 6.78 -0.03 -0.49
C VAL A 76 6.07 -0.96 -1.46
N VAL A 77 5.38 -0.37 -2.44
CA VAL A 77 4.65 -1.11 -3.48
C VAL A 77 5.33 -0.85 -4.82
N ILE A 78 5.68 -1.92 -5.49
CA ILE A 78 6.32 -1.86 -6.81
C ILE A 78 5.40 -2.48 -7.85
#